data_5eb20530e717181365dfb6f5b0a902c3
#
_entry.id   5eb20530e717181365dfb6f5b0a902c3
#
_cell.length_a   1.000
_cell.length_b   1.000
_cell.length_c   1.000
_cell.angle_alpha   90.00
_cell.angle_beta   90.00
_cell.angle_gamma   90.00
#
_symmetry.space_group_name_H-M   'P 1'
#
loop_
_entity.id
_entity.type
_entity.pdbx_description
1 polymer ?
#
loop_
_entity_poly.entity_id
_entity_poly.type
_entity_poly.pdbx_seq_one_letter_code
_entity_poly.pdbx_strand_id
1 'polypeptide(L)'
;MTDARTLVLLHAFPLGTRMWMPQRSAFPGWRVITPALPGFDDSHVSASSMDGFATHVNEQLDRLEIGSAVIGGLSLGGYVAFGVLRQRPGRASALILADTRPGADGEQAREGRLRLLQTLEEHGPSGVFADMRLKLFGSTTHADRPDVVERARGFAESQTPDAIAGAIRAMLDRPDSTPMLGTINVPTLIVVGDEDVLPPPAEAEAMQAAIPGATLVRLPHAGHLSNLETPDAFNAAVNAFLSTL
;
A
#
# COMPACT_ATOMS: atom_id res chain seq x y z
N MET A 1 -27.05 11.82 -11.98
CA MET A 1 -26.08 10.76 -12.29
C MET A 1 -25.63 10.23 -10.94
N THR A 2 -25.93 8.97 -10.61
CA THR A 2 -25.44 8.36 -9.37
C THR A 2 -23.93 8.37 -9.43
N ASP A 3 -23.28 9.04 -8.47
CA ASP A 3 -21.81 9.01 -8.32
C ASP A 3 -21.37 7.54 -8.32
N ALA A 4 -20.56 7.17 -9.32
CA ALA A 4 -20.07 5.80 -9.41
C ALA A 4 -19.23 5.51 -8.17
N ARG A 5 -19.59 4.47 -7.40
CA ARG A 5 -18.81 4.03 -6.24
C ARG A 5 -17.35 3.86 -6.65
N THR A 6 -16.46 4.61 -6.03
CA THR A 6 -15.05 4.62 -6.41
C THR A 6 -14.19 3.94 -5.36
N LEU A 7 -13.32 3.03 -5.82
CA LEU A 7 -12.27 2.38 -5.05
C LEU A 7 -10.91 2.85 -5.56
N VAL A 8 -10.14 3.48 -4.70
CA VAL A 8 -8.77 3.93 -4.96
C VAL A 8 -7.81 2.94 -4.33
N LEU A 9 -6.85 2.40 -5.08
CA LEU A 9 -5.85 1.45 -4.59
C LEU A 9 -4.44 2.04 -4.76
N LEU A 10 -3.80 2.32 -3.62
CA LEU A 10 -2.46 2.90 -3.53
C LEU A 10 -1.41 1.80 -3.41
N HIS A 11 -0.42 1.84 -4.30
CA HIS A 11 0.54 0.74 -4.48
C HIS A 11 1.63 0.68 -3.40
N ALA A 12 2.24 -0.51 -3.28
CA ALA A 12 3.39 -0.76 -2.43
C ALA A 12 4.71 -0.30 -3.07
N PHE A 13 5.72 -0.10 -2.22
CA PHE A 13 7.12 0.05 -2.60
C PHE A 13 7.74 -1.32 -2.91
N PRO A 14 8.55 -1.44 -3.95
CA PRO A 14 8.88 -0.46 -4.99
C PRO A 14 8.16 -0.71 -6.34
N LEU A 15 6.88 -1.19 -6.36
CA LEU A 15 6.28 -1.87 -7.51
C LEU A 15 5.52 -0.99 -8.52
N GLY A 16 4.93 0.13 -8.09
CA GLY A 16 4.03 0.93 -8.94
C GLY A 16 2.63 0.31 -9.13
N THR A 17 1.84 0.92 -10.00
CA THR A 17 0.40 0.62 -10.18
C THR A 17 0.13 -0.76 -10.79
N ARG A 18 1.11 -1.34 -11.48
CA ARG A 18 0.99 -2.66 -12.14
C ARG A 18 0.77 -3.80 -11.15
N MET A 19 1.13 -3.63 -9.87
CA MET A 19 0.84 -4.63 -8.85
C MET A 19 -0.67 -4.86 -8.66
N TRP A 20 -1.51 -3.88 -9.03
CA TRP A 20 -2.96 -3.96 -8.90
C TRP A 20 -3.66 -4.61 -10.12
N MET A 21 -2.91 -5.18 -11.08
CA MET A 21 -3.51 -5.82 -12.26
C MET A 21 -4.57 -6.88 -11.90
N PRO A 22 -4.38 -7.77 -10.90
CA PRO A 22 -5.41 -8.74 -10.51
C PRO A 22 -6.66 -8.12 -9.86
N GLN A 23 -6.57 -6.87 -9.40
CA GLN A 23 -7.64 -6.16 -8.70
C GLN A 23 -8.44 -5.21 -9.61
N ARG A 24 -7.90 -4.81 -10.76
CA ARG A 24 -8.51 -3.77 -11.62
C ARG A 24 -9.93 -4.07 -12.08
N SER A 25 -10.26 -5.33 -12.29
CA SER A 25 -11.59 -5.79 -12.74
C SER A 25 -12.31 -6.72 -11.76
N ALA A 26 -11.77 -6.84 -10.53
CA ALA A 26 -12.26 -7.82 -9.56
C ALA A 26 -13.48 -7.36 -8.74
N PHE A 27 -13.88 -6.08 -8.85
CA PHE A 27 -14.90 -5.48 -7.99
C PHE A 27 -16.10 -4.97 -8.81
N PRO A 28 -17.10 -5.83 -9.12
CA PRO A 28 -18.26 -5.44 -9.92
C PRO A 28 -19.02 -4.27 -9.29
N GLY A 29 -19.39 -3.28 -10.10
CA GLY A 29 -20.11 -2.10 -9.66
C GLY A 29 -19.24 -0.98 -9.06
N TRP A 30 -17.93 -1.18 -8.97
CA TRP A 30 -16.98 -0.18 -8.49
C TRP A 30 -16.09 0.32 -9.61
N ARG A 31 -15.88 1.65 -9.65
CA ARG A 31 -14.83 2.27 -10.46
C ARG A 31 -13.50 2.12 -9.72
N VAL A 32 -12.63 1.24 -10.19
CA VAL A 32 -11.29 1.03 -9.60
C VAL A 32 -10.31 2.02 -10.19
N ILE A 33 -9.62 2.79 -9.34
CA ILE A 33 -8.58 3.73 -9.70
C ILE A 33 -7.29 3.32 -8.99
N THR A 34 -6.21 3.22 -9.73
CA THR A 34 -4.89 2.90 -9.22
C THR A 34 -3.93 4.05 -9.54
N PRO A 35 -3.95 5.15 -8.76
CA PRO A 35 -3.10 6.31 -9.06
C PRO A 35 -1.62 5.95 -8.88
N ALA A 36 -0.78 6.43 -9.80
CA ALA A 36 0.66 6.38 -9.61
C ALA A 36 1.07 7.34 -8.49
N LEU A 37 1.85 6.86 -7.54
CA LEU A 37 2.46 7.70 -6.52
C LEU A 37 3.60 8.54 -7.12
N PRO A 38 4.03 9.63 -6.46
CA PRO A 38 5.05 10.52 -7.01
C PRO A 38 6.29 9.79 -7.52
N GLY A 39 6.64 10.02 -8.78
CA GLY A 39 7.78 9.47 -9.49
C GLY A 39 7.61 8.05 -10.03
N PHE A 40 6.59 7.30 -9.59
CA PHE A 40 6.33 5.94 -10.08
C PHE A 40 5.57 5.94 -11.40
N ASP A 41 5.83 4.90 -12.20
CA ASP A 41 5.21 4.72 -13.52
C ASP A 41 5.33 6.00 -14.38
N ASP A 42 4.23 6.56 -14.86
CA ASP A 42 4.21 7.78 -15.68
C ASP A 42 4.05 9.09 -14.86
N SER A 43 4.22 9.03 -13.55
CA SER A 43 4.12 10.24 -12.71
C SER A 43 5.39 11.07 -12.80
N HIS A 44 5.27 12.29 -13.31
CA HIS A 44 6.36 13.29 -13.38
C HIS A 44 6.47 14.14 -12.11
N VAL A 45 5.69 13.87 -11.09
CA VAL A 45 5.71 14.61 -9.83
C VAL A 45 6.78 14.04 -8.93
N SER A 46 7.65 14.89 -8.38
CA SER A 46 8.64 14.50 -7.37
C SER A 46 8.13 14.84 -5.98
N ALA A 47 8.25 13.90 -5.06
CA ALA A 47 8.01 14.13 -3.64
C ALA A 47 8.94 13.23 -2.82
N SER A 48 9.33 13.71 -1.64
CA SER A 48 10.23 12.98 -0.71
C SER A 48 9.70 12.98 0.73
N SER A 49 8.42 13.33 0.91
CA SER A 49 7.73 13.26 2.19
C SER A 49 6.39 12.54 2.04
N MET A 50 5.95 11.88 3.10
CA MET A 50 4.66 11.18 3.10
C MET A 50 3.49 12.13 2.88
N ASP A 51 3.57 13.36 3.42
CA ASP A 51 2.57 14.39 3.18
C ASP A 51 2.53 14.85 1.73
N GLY A 52 3.68 14.91 1.04
CA GLY A 52 3.75 15.18 -0.39
C GLY A 52 3.10 14.08 -1.23
N PHE A 53 3.29 12.82 -0.85
CA PHE A 53 2.60 11.69 -1.48
C PHE A 53 1.08 11.78 -1.31
N ALA A 54 0.62 12.08 -0.09
CA ALA A 54 -0.81 12.23 0.19
C ALA A 54 -1.43 13.44 -0.53
N THR A 55 -0.71 14.56 -0.60
CA THR A 55 -1.13 15.75 -1.36
C THR A 55 -1.33 15.41 -2.84
N HIS A 56 -0.35 14.70 -3.43
CA HIS A 56 -0.43 14.27 -4.84
C HIS A 56 -1.68 13.40 -5.10
N VAL A 57 -1.96 12.44 -4.21
CA VAL A 57 -3.18 11.61 -4.32
C VAL A 57 -4.44 12.48 -4.24
N ASN A 58 -4.52 13.38 -3.26
CA ASN A 58 -5.65 14.30 -3.12
C ASN A 58 -5.87 15.15 -4.37
N GLU A 59 -4.80 15.68 -4.97
CA GLU A 59 -4.86 16.46 -6.21
C GLU A 59 -5.29 15.62 -7.42
N GLN A 60 -4.85 14.35 -7.51
CA GLN A 60 -5.32 13.45 -8.56
C GLN A 60 -6.84 13.20 -8.44
N LEU A 61 -7.34 12.98 -7.22
CA LEU A 61 -8.77 12.80 -6.99
C LEU A 61 -9.56 14.07 -7.28
N ASP A 62 -9.02 15.26 -6.97
CA ASP A 62 -9.63 16.54 -7.33
C ASP A 62 -9.75 16.70 -8.86
N ARG A 63 -8.67 16.40 -9.61
CA ARG A 63 -8.69 16.43 -11.09
C ARG A 63 -9.68 15.45 -11.71
N LEU A 64 -9.98 14.36 -11.02
CA LEU A 64 -10.98 13.36 -11.44
C LEU A 64 -12.39 13.67 -10.92
N GLU A 65 -12.57 14.82 -10.23
CA GLU A 65 -13.83 15.26 -9.60
C GLU A 65 -14.38 14.24 -8.58
N ILE A 66 -13.49 13.50 -7.89
CA ILE A 66 -13.85 12.52 -6.88
C ILE A 66 -13.79 13.19 -5.50
N GLY A 67 -14.95 13.52 -4.95
CA GLY A 67 -15.07 14.15 -3.63
C GLY A 67 -14.75 13.19 -2.48
N SER A 68 -15.23 11.94 -2.59
CA SER A 68 -15.04 10.89 -1.59
C SER A 68 -14.94 9.52 -2.26
N ALA A 69 -14.15 8.60 -1.69
CA ALA A 69 -13.95 7.25 -2.21
C ALA A 69 -13.57 6.27 -1.11
N VAL A 70 -13.69 4.97 -1.37
CA VAL A 70 -12.97 3.96 -0.57
C VAL A 70 -11.49 4.08 -0.89
N ILE A 71 -10.66 4.37 0.12
CA ILE A 71 -9.21 4.50 -0.03
C ILE A 71 -8.55 3.23 0.47
N GLY A 72 -7.97 2.46 -0.44
CA GLY A 72 -7.18 1.28 -0.15
C GLY A 72 -5.69 1.54 -0.35
N GLY A 73 -4.85 0.99 0.51
CA GLY A 73 -3.40 1.06 0.35
C GLY A 73 -2.70 -0.16 0.91
N LEU A 74 -1.72 -0.67 0.15
CA LEU A 74 -0.85 -1.76 0.58
C LEU A 74 0.52 -1.21 0.96
N SER A 75 1.02 -1.53 2.15
CA SER A 75 2.35 -1.14 2.64
C SER A 75 2.56 0.38 2.58
N LEU A 76 3.46 0.88 1.71
CA LEU A 76 3.62 2.32 1.41
C LEU A 76 2.27 3.00 1.12
N GLY A 77 1.42 2.34 0.32
CA GLY A 77 0.07 2.85 0.01
C GLY A 77 -0.79 3.06 1.26
N GLY A 78 -0.63 2.23 2.28
CA GLY A 78 -1.29 2.39 3.58
C GLY A 78 -0.77 3.64 4.33
N TYR A 79 0.55 3.89 4.30
CA TYR A 79 1.11 5.12 4.88
C TYR A 79 0.56 6.37 4.19
N VAL A 80 0.43 6.31 2.87
CA VAL A 80 -0.17 7.40 2.07
C VAL A 80 -1.65 7.55 2.41
N ALA A 81 -2.41 6.45 2.58
CA ALA A 81 -3.83 6.50 2.97
C ALA A 81 -4.02 7.21 4.32
N PHE A 82 -3.18 6.96 5.32
CA PHE A 82 -3.18 7.72 6.58
C PHE A 82 -2.89 9.21 6.34
N GLY A 83 -1.97 9.54 5.43
CA GLY A 83 -1.68 10.92 5.04
C GLY A 83 -2.87 11.61 4.39
N VAL A 84 -3.55 10.93 3.46
CA VAL A 84 -4.78 11.42 2.82
C VAL A 84 -5.86 11.72 3.85
N LEU A 85 -6.09 10.79 4.78
CA LEU A 85 -7.07 10.95 5.85
C LEU A 85 -6.73 12.11 6.78
N ARG A 86 -5.43 12.29 7.12
CA ARG A 86 -4.94 13.40 7.95
C ARG A 86 -5.16 14.75 7.30
N GLN A 87 -4.89 14.87 6.00
CA GLN A 87 -5.04 16.11 5.25
C GLN A 87 -6.50 16.45 4.95
N ARG A 88 -7.31 15.42 4.61
CA ARG A 88 -8.71 15.58 4.21
C ARG A 88 -9.57 14.43 4.78
N PRO A 89 -10.01 14.52 6.03
CA PRO A 89 -10.78 13.45 6.70
C PRO A 89 -12.02 12.99 5.92
N GLY A 90 -12.70 13.91 5.22
CA GLY A 90 -13.87 13.59 4.39
C GLY A 90 -13.56 12.91 3.05
N ARG A 91 -12.29 12.73 2.68
CA ARG A 91 -11.89 12.10 1.41
C ARG A 91 -12.14 10.59 1.41
N ALA A 92 -12.02 9.93 2.54
CA ALA A 92 -12.28 8.50 2.67
C ALA A 92 -13.71 8.25 3.13
N SER A 93 -14.51 7.53 2.33
CA SER A 93 -15.80 6.96 2.76
C SER A 93 -15.64 5.63 3.48
N ALA A 94 -14.55 4.91 3.22
CA ALA A 94 -14.09 3.72 3.91
C ALA A 94 -12.59 3.53 3.68
N LEU A 95 -11.94 2.68 4.47
CA LEU A 95 -10.50 2.37 4.37
C LEU A 95 -10.26 0.88 4.12
N ILE A 96 -9.22 0.57 3.33
CA ILE A 96 -8.64 -0.77 3.21
C ILE A 96 -7.13 -0.64 3.49
N LEU A 97 -6.68 -1.21 4.59
CA LEU A 97 -5.29 -1.15 5.06
C LEU A 97 -4.67 -2.54 4.93
N ALA A 98 -3.92 -2.75 3.84
CA ALA A 98 -3.34 -4.06 3.52
C ALA A 98 -1.83 -4.07 3.82
N ASP A 99 -1.38 -5.10 4.54
CA ASP A 99 0.04 -5.35 4.80
C ASP A 99 0.81 -4.08 5.20
N THR A 100 0.22 -3.29 6.10
CA THR A 100 0.72 -1.96 6.50
C THR A 100 0.65 -1.76 8.01
N ARG A 101 1.26 -0.70 8.50
CA ARG A 101 1.28 -0.34 9.92
C ARG A 101 1.19 1.16 10.13
N PRO A 102 0.66 1.64 11.27
CA PRO A 102 0.50 3.06 11.54
C PRO A 102 1.78 3.73 12.03
N GLY A 103 2.65 2.99 12.75
CA GLY A 103 3.81 3.53 13.45
C GLY A 103 4.90 4.07 12.54
N ALA A 104 5.63 5.08 13.01
CA ALA A 104 6.86 5.56 12.37
C ALA A 104 7.95 4.48 12.36
N ASP A 105 8.97 4.66 11.50
CA ASP A 105 10.14 3.76 11.51
C ASP A 105 10.98 3.99 12.77
N GLY A 106 11.22 2.91 13.54
CA GLY A 106 12.23 2.90 14.60
C GLY A 106 13.65 2.92 14.02
N GLU A 107 14.65 3.03 14.91
CA GLU A 107 16.06 3.19 14.52
C GLU A 107 16.55 2.13 13.54
N GLN A 108 16.31 0.85 13.82
CA GLN A 108 16.73 -0.25 12.94
C GLN A 108 16.08 -0.19 11.55
N ALA A 109 14.80 0.20 11.47
CA ALA A 109 14.11 0.35 10.19
C ALA A 109 14.67 1.55 9.41
N ARG A 110 14.95 2.66 10.08
CA ARG A 110 15.61 3.84 9.48
C ARG A 110 16.99 3.52 8.91
N GLU A 111 17.81 2.78 9.66
CA GLU A 111 19.11 2.28 9.16
C GLU A 111 18.92 1.40 7.91
N GLY A 112 17.92 0.51 7.93
CA GLY A 112 17.58 -0.30 6.77
C GLY A 112 17.23 0.55 5.54
N ARG A 113 16.47 1.65 5.71
CA ARG A 113 16.17 2.60 4.62
C ARG A 113 17.42 3.30 4.09
N LEU A 114 18.33 3.70 4.97
CA LEU A 114 19.58 4.33 4.54
C LEU A 114 20.47 3.35 3.74
N ARG A 115 20.54 2.09 4.16
CA ARG A 115 21.21 1.03 3.38
C ARG A 115 20.55 0.83 2.00
N LEU A 116 19.21 0.85 1.92
CA LEU A 116 18.53 0.75 0.64
C LEU A 116 18.84 1.93 -0.31
N LEU A 117 19.05 3.15 0.21
CA LEU A 117 19.51 4.28 -0.61
C LEU A 117 20.92 4.03 -1.18
N GLN A 118 21.83 3.45 -0.40
CA GLN A 118 23.16 3.03 -0.88
C GLN A 118 23.04 1.94 -1.94
N THR A 119 22.26 0.89 -1.67
CA THR A 119 22.02 -0.19 -2.66
C THR A 119 21.42 0.37 -3.96
N LEU A 120 20.51 1.35 -3.88
CA LEU A 120 19.95 1.99 -5.06
C LEU A 120 21.01 2.75 -5.86
N GLU A 121 21.92 3.47 -5.20
CA GLU A 121 23.00 4.20 -5.84
C GLU A 121 24.00 3.26 -6.53
N GLU A 122 24.36 2.15 -5.89
CA GLU A 122 25.36 1.20 -6.36
C GLU A 122 24.81 0.21 -7.40
N HIS A 123 23.56 -0.23 -7.24
CA HIS A 123 23.01 -1.38 -7.97
C HIS A 123 21.64 -1.10 -8.63
N GLY A 124 21.13 0.15 -8.52
CA GLY A 124 19.88 0.54 -9.13
C GLY A 124 18.64 -0.16 -8.54
N PRO A 125 17.49 -0.05 -9.23
CA PRO A 125 16.24 -0.67 -8.79
C PRO A 125 16.31 -2.19 -8.59
N SER A 126 17.11 -2.88 -9.41
CA SER A 126 17.30 -4.34 -9.31
C SER A 126 17.98 -4.74 -7.99
N GLY A 127 18.96 -3.95 -7.53
CA GLY A 127 19.60 -4.16 -6.23
C GLY A 127 18.62 -3.99 -5.08
N VAL A 128 17.80 -2.94 -5.13
CA VAL A 128 16.76 -2.69 -4.11
C VAL A 128 15.76 -3.86 -4.04
N PHE A 129 15.31 -4.36 -5.19
CA PHE A 129 14.41 -5.52 -5.21
C PHE A 129 15.10 -6.78 -4.65
N ALA A 130 16.35 -7.03 -5.04
CA ALA A 130 17.12 -8.17 -4.55
C ALA A 130 17.25 -8.18 -3.03
N ASP A 131 17.53 -7.03 -2.40
CA ASP A 131 17.63 -6.88 -0.94
C ASP A 131 16.29 -7.11 -0.22
N MET A 132 15.18 -6.75 -0.88
CA MET A 132 13.87 -6.81 -0.26
C MET A 132 13.11 -8.11 -0.54
N ARG A 133 13.40 -8.82 -1.62
CA ARG A 133 12.57 -9.92 -2.13
C ARG A 133 12.21 -10.98 -1.09
N LEU A 134 13.15 -11.33 -0.20
CA LEU A 134 12.90 -12.34 0.84
C LEU A 134 11.91 -11.87 1.93
N LYS A 135 11.66 -10.58 2.02
CA LYS A 135 10.70 -9.98 2.96
C LYS A 135 9.39 -9.59 2.29
N LEU A 136 9.41 -9.38 0.96
CA LEU A 136 8.24 -9.01 0.18
C LEU A 136 7.27 -10.18 -0.07
N PHE A 137 7.75 -11.40 0.03
CA PHE A 137 6.94 -12.59 -0.23
C PHE A 137 7.04 -13.59 0.91
N GLY A 138 5.95 -14.31 1.12
CA GLY A 138 5.91 -15.43 2.05
C GLY A 138 6.76 -16.61 1.58
N SER A 139 7.12 -17.47 2.52
CA SER A 139 7.87 -18.69 2.26
C SER A 139 7.15 -19.62 1.27
N THR A 140 5.82 -19.69 1.36
CA THR A 140 4.98 -20.44 0.41
C THR A 140 5.13 -19.91 -1.01
N THR A 141 5.07 -18.59 -1.21
CA THR A 141 5.24 -17.98 -2.55
C THR A 141 6.63 -18.24 -3.11
N HIS A 142 7.68 -18.15 -2.28
CA HIS A 142 9.04 -18.47 -2.72
C HIS A 142 9.20 -19.92 -3.17
N ALA A 143 8.54 -20.87 -2.49
CA ALA A 143 8.60 -22.30 -2.82
C ALA A 143 7.77 -22.65 -4.07
N ASP A 144 6.52 -22.15 -4.13
CA ASP A 144 5.51 -22.69 -5.04
C ASP A 144 5.16 -21.72 -6.20
N ARG A 145 5.46 -20.44 -6.07
CA ARG A 145 5.04 -19.38 -7.00
C ARG A 145 6.18 -18.46 -7.46
N PRO A 146 7.30 -19.00 -8.01
CA PRO A 146 8.42 -18.17 -8.46
C PRO A 146 8.02 -17.20 -9.59
N ASP A 147 6.98 -17.53 -10.37
CA ASP A 147 6.40 -16.65 -11.38
C ASP A 147 5.88 -15.33 -10.84
N VAL A 148 5.29 -15.34 -9.62
CA VAL A 148 4.81 -14.14 -8.93
C VAL A 148 5.98 -13.25 -8.53
N VAL A 149 7.06 -13.85 -7.99
CA VAL A 149 8.27 -13.13 -7.60
C VAL A 149 8.92 -12.47 -8.82
N GLU A 150 9.06 -13.20 -9.94
CA GLU A 150 9.65 -12.67 -11.17
C GLU A 150 8.81 -11.55 -11.79
N ARG A 151 7.48 -11.67 -11.76
CA ARG A 151 6.58 -10.61 -12.23
C ARG A 151 6.73 -9.34 -11.40
N ALA A 152 6.77 -9.46 -10.08
CA ALA A 152 6.99 -8.31 -9.19
C ALA A 152 8.38 -7.71 -9.36
N ARG A 153 9.41 -8.53 -9.62
CA ARG A 153 10.75 -8.05 -10.00
C ARG A 153 10.68 -7.13 -11.20
N GLY A 154 10.01 -7.56 -12.27
CA GLY A 154 9.84 -6.74 -13.47
C GLY A 154 9.08 -5.42 -13.21
N PHE A 155 8.15 -5.38 -12.26
CA PHE A 155 7.48 -4.13 -11.86
C PHE A 155 8.44 -3.18 -11.14
N ALA A 156 9.22 -3.69 -10.19
CA ALA A 156 10.19 -2.90 -9.44
C ALA A 156 11.32 -2.35 -10.32
N GLU A 157 11.87 -3.20 -11.20
CA GLU A 157 12.96 -2.82 -12.11
C GLU A 157 12.55 -1.83 -13.20
N SER A 158 11.24 -1.71 -13.47
CA SER A 158 10.71 -0.70 -14.40
C SER A 158 10.60 0.70 -13.79
N GLN A 159 10.77 0.84 -12.48
CA GLN A 159 10.71 2.14 -11.82
C GLN A 159 12.02 2.89 -11.90
N THR A 160 11.94 4.23 -11.92
CA THR A 160 13.14 5.06 -11.96
C THR A 160 13.86 5.10 -10.61
N PRO A 161 15.21 5.27 -10.58
CA PRO A 161 15.94 5.47 -9.33
C PRO A 161 15.40 6.64 -8.50
N ASP A 162 14.97 7.74 -9.14
CA ASP A 162 14.43 8.92 -8.45
C ASP A 162 13.11 8.61 -7.74
N ALA A 163 12.22 7.83 -8.37
CA ALA A 163 10.98 7.38 -7.74
C ALA A 163 11.24 6.56 -6.48
N ILE A 164 12.15 5.59 -6.60
CA ILE A 164 12.55 4.72 -5.48
C ILE A 164 13.21 5.54 -4.37
N ALA A 165 14.14 6.44 -4.69
CA ALA A 165 14.79 7.30 -3.71
C ALA A 165 13.79 8.22 -3.00
N GLY A 166 12.87 8.83 -3.76
CA GLY A 166 11.79 9.67 -3.21
C GLY A 166 10.92 8.92 -2.21
N ALA A 167 10.50 7.69 -2.55
CA ALA A 167 9.72 6.86 -1.66
C ALA A 167 10.48 6.42 -0.40
N ILE A 168 11.77 6.05 -0.53
CA ILE A 168 12.59 5.70 0.64
C ILE A 168 12.71 6.90 1.59
N ARG A 169 12.98 8.12 1.07
CA ARG A 169 13.05 9.33 1.88
C ARG A 169 11.71 9.65 2.55
N ALA A 170 10.59 9.52 1.81
CA ALA A 170 9.25 9.71 2.37
C ALA A 170 8.94 8.74 3.51
N MET A 171 9.41 7.49 3.42
CA MET A 171 9.24 6.50 4.50
C MET A 171 10.15 6.75 5.70
N LEU A 172 11.37 7.29 5.50
CA LEU A 172 12.31 7.62 6.57
C LEU A 172 11.73 8.60 7.60
N ASP A 173 11.00 9.60 7.11
CA ASP A 173 10.49 10.70 7.92
C ASP A 173 8.96 10.67 8.04
N ARG A 174 8.34 9.49 7.77
CA ARG A 174 6.89 9.40 7.90
C ARG A 174 6.44 9.62 9.34
N PRO A 175 5.37 10.41 9.55
CA PRO A 175 4.82 10.63 10.87
C PRO A 175 4.22 9.34 11.44
N ASP A 176 4.23 9.21 12.76
CA ASP A 176 3.48 8.18 13.48
C ASP A 176 1.97 8.48 13.37
N SER A 177 1.24 7.55 12.75
CA SER A 177 -0.22 7.62 12.60
C SER A 177 -0.97 6.88 13.71
N THR A 178 -0.27 6.24 14.65
CA THR A 178 -0.90 5.50 15.77
C THR A 178 -1.88 6.37 16.57
N PRO A 179 -1.57 7.65 16.91
CA PRO A 179 -2.49 8.48 17.67
C PRO A 179 -3.83 8.78 16.99
N MET A 180 -3.90 8.66 15.65
CA MET A 180 -5.14 8.95 14.92
C MET A 180 -6.07 7.74 14.81
N LEU A 181 -5.62 6.51 15.09
CA LEU A 181 -6.39 5.29 14.84
C LEU A 181 -7.76 5.31 15.53
N GLY A 182 -7.80 5.74 16.81
CA GLY A 182 -9.04 5.84 17.57
C GLY A 182 -10.02 6.93 17.09
N THR A 183 -9.60 7.80 16.17
CA THR A 183 -10.44 8.84 15.57
C THR A 183 -10.98 8.46 14.18
N ILE A 184 -10.58 7.31 13.65
CA ILE A 184 -11.08 6.80 12.37
C ILE A 184 -12.52 6.32 12.57
N ASN A 185 -13.47 7.04 11.96
CA ASN A 185 -14.91 6.80 12.10
C ASN A 185 -15.56 6.24 10.83
N VAL A 186 -14.75 5.84 9.85
CA VAL A 186 -15.24 5.23 8.61
C VAL A 186 -15.05 3.71 8.66
N PRO A 187 -15.92 2.92 7.98
CA PRO A 187 -15.73 1.48 7.87
C PRO A 187 -14.30 1.17 7.43
N THR A 188 -13.63 0.23 8.12
CA THR A 188 -12.24 -0.09 7.86
C THR A 188 -12.03 -1.59 7.77
N LEU A 189 -11.44 -2.03 6.66
CA LEU A 189 -10.93 -3.38 6.47
C LEU A 189 -9.41 -3.37 6.62
N ILE A 190 -8.90 -4.27 7.44
CA ILE A 190 -7.46 -4.56 7.55
C ILE A 190 -7.23 -5.93 6.92
N VAL A 191 -6.23 -6.04 6.05
CA VAL A 191 -5.83 -7.29 5.42
C VAL A 191 -4.35 -7.52 5.72
N VAL A 192 -3.97 -8.74 6.07
CA VAL A 192 -2.57 -9.10 6.30
C VAL A 192 -2.29 -10.54 5.86
N GLY A 193 -1.16 -10.76 5.22
CA GLY A 193 -0.67 -12.11 4.94
C GLY A 193 -0.16 -12.80 6.21
N ASP A 194 -0.48 -14.08 6.39
CA ASP A 194 -0.03 -14.83 7.57
C ASP A 194 1.49 -15.03 7.63
N GLU A 195 2.16 -14.94 6.49
CA GLU A 195 3.61 -15.06 6.35
C GLU A 195 4.30 -13.68 6.19
N ASP A 196 3.58 -12.56 6.41
CA ASP A 196 4.19 -11.23 6.35
C ASP A 196 5.14 -10.99 7.52
N VAL A 197 6.37 -10.58 7.19
CA VAL A 197 7.44 -10.28 8.17
C VAL A 197 7.77 -8.78 8.24
N LEU A 198 7.19 -7.95 7.38
CA LEU A 198 7.48 -6.50 7.34
C LEU A 198 6.58 -5.69 8.28
N PRO A 199 5.20 -5.80 8.23
CA PRO A 199 4.46 -5.79 9.48
C PRO A 199 3.98 -7.20 9.79
N PRO A 200 4.46 -7.83 10.87
CA PRO A 200 3.94 -9.12 11.26
C PRO A 200 2.44 -9.02 11.62
N PRO A 201 1.64 -10.11 11.51
CA PRO A 201 0.20 -10.10 11.76
C PRO A 201 -0.22 -9.46 13.09
N ALA A 202 0.61 -9.51 14.12
CA ALA A 202 0.37 -8.85 15.41
C ALA A 202 0.20 -7.33 15.30
N GLU A 203 0.87 -6.67 14.33
CA GLU A 203 0.68 -5.23 14.08
C GLU A 203 -0.71 -4.95 13.48
N ALA A 204 -1.21 -5.82 12.61
CA ALA A 204 -2.56 -5.73 12.06
C ALA A 204 -3.63 -5.96 13.15
N GLU A 205 -3.41 -6.89 14.07
CA GLU A 205 -4.27 -7.14 15.24
C GLU A 205 -4.31 -5.92 16.17
N ALA A 206 -3.15 -5.31 16.44
CA ALA A 206 -3.06 -4.08 17.23
C ALA A 206 -3.80 -2.92 16.55
N MET A 207 -3.68 -2.78 15.23
CA MET A 207 -4.38 -1.77 14.45
C MET A 207 -5.89 -2.00 14.46
N GLN A 208 -6.35 -3.25 14.34
CA GLN A 208 -7.77 -3.61 14.48
C GLN A 208 -8.33 -3.22 15.85
N ALA A 209 -7.60 -3.52 16.91
CA ALA A 209 -8.03 -3.19 18.27
C ALA A 209 -8.13 -1.67 18.50
N ALA A 210 -7.32 -0.87 17.79
CA ALA A 210 -7.25 0.58 17.95
C ALA A 210 -8.25 1.35 17.07
N ILE A 211 -8.73 0.78 15.94
CA ILE A 211 -9.69 1.42 15.04
C ILE A 211 -11.11 0.94 15.36
N PRO A 212 -12.04 1.82 15.79
CA PRO A 212 -13.41 1.43 16.11
C PRO A 212 -14.12 0.73 14.95
N GLY A 213 -14.61 -0.48 15.17
CA GLY A 213 -15.38 -1.23 14.18
C GLY A 213 -14.57 -1.81 13.00
N ALA A 214 -13.25 -1.78 13.06
CA ALA A 214 -12.43 -2.37 12.01
C ALA A 214 -12.56 -3.90 11.94
N THR A 215 -12.59 -4.42 10.73
CA THR A 215 -12.56 -5.85 10.44
C THR A 215 -11.17 -6.26 10.01
N LEU A 216 -10.64 -7.37 10.55
CA LEU A 216 -9.36 -7.95 10.15
C LEU A 216 -9.59 -9.24 9.37
N VAL A 217 -8.91 -9.38 8.24
CA VAL A 217 -8.82 -10.61 7.46
C VAL A 217 -7.36 -11.01 7.33
N ARG A 218 -7.04 -12.24 7.75
CA ARG A 218 -5.72 -12.84 7.57
C ARG A 218 -5.75 -13.75 6.35
N LEU A 219 -4.76 -13.63 5.48
CA LEU A 219 -4.67 -14.39 4.25
C LEU A 219 -3.61 -15.50 4.40
N PRO A 220 -4.04 -16.78 4.44
CA PRO A 220 -3.10 -17.88 4.55
C PRO A 220 -2.20 -17.97 3.30
N HIS A 221 -0.96 -18.43 3.51
CA HIS A 221 0.03 -18.63 2.44
C HIS A 221 0.42 -17.35 1.68
N ALA A 222 0.23 -16.19 2.29
CA ALA A 222 0.62 -14.89 1.73
C ALA A 222 1.60 -14.18 2.67
N GLY A 223 2.62 -13.55 2.08
CA GLY A 223 3.51 -12.61 2.74
C GLY A 223 3.04 -11.18 2.56
N HIS A 224 3.98 -10.26 2.34
CA HIS A 224 3.76 -8.81 2.31
C HIS A 224 3.04 -8.29 1.06
N LEU A 225 3.09 -9.02 -0.06
CA LEU A 225 2.38 -8.65 -1.28
C LEU A 225 1.15 -9.52 -1.46
N SER A 226 0.31 -9.58 -0.43
CA SER A 226 -0.81 -10.51 -0.32
C SER A 226 -1.78 -10.44 -1.51
N ASN A 227 -1.94 -9.25 -2.13
CA ASN A 227 -2.74 -9.05 -3.32
C ASN A 227 -2.19 -9.74 -4.58
N LEU A 228 -0.88 -10.01 -4.64
CA LEU A 228 -0.21 -10.73 -5.72
C LEU A 228 -0.05 -12.22 -5.40
N GLU A 229 0.18 -12.52 -4.14
CA GLU A 229 0.45 -13.87 -3.66
C GLU A 229 -0.82 -14.73 -3.61
N THR A 230 -1.90 -14.17 -3.13
CA THR A 230 -3.21 -14.85 -3.05
C THR A 230 -4.34 -13.95 -3.59
N PRO A 231 -4.30 -13.58 -4.90
CA PRO A 231 -5.19 -12.58 -5.47
C PRO A 231 -6.67 -12.89 -5.29
N ASP A 232 -7.08 -14.15 -5.40
CA ASP A 232 -8.48 -14.54 -5.27
C ASP A 232 -8.98 -14.36 -3.83
N ALA A 233 -8.16 -14.73 -2.83
CA ALA A 233 -8.50 -14.56 -1.42
C ALA A 233 -8.52 -13.07 -1.03
N PHE A 234 -7.55 -12.29 -1.52
CA PHE A 234 -7.53 -10.83 -1.35
C PHE A 234 -8.78 -10.18 -1.95
N ASN A 235 -9.11 -10.54 -3.19
CA ASN A 235 -10.28 -10.01 -3.90
C ASN A 235 -11.59 -10.40 -3.20
N ALA A 236 -11.70 -11.62 -2.69
CA ALA A 236 -12.87 -12.08 -1.93
C ALA A 236 -13.05 -11.28 -0.64
N ALA A 237 -11.98 -11.04 0.13
CA ALA A 237 -12.02 -10.22 1.34
C ALA A 237 -12.48 -8.79 1.05
N VAL A 238 -11.90 -8.16 0.01
CA VAL A 238 -12.28 -6.81 -0.41
C VAL A 238 -13.73 -6.76 -0.91
N ASN A 239 -14.17 -7.72 -1.75
CA ASN A 239 -15.56 -7.78 -2.22
C ASN A 239 -16.56 -7.93 -1.07
N ALA A 240 -16.27 -8.81 -0.11
CA ALA A 240 -17.11 -8.98 1.08
C ALA A 240 -17.26 -7.64 1.83
N PHE A 241 -16.17 -6.92 2.04
CA PHE A 241 -16.19 -5.61 2.69
C PHE A 241 -16.96 -4.57 1.87
N LEU A 242 -16.67 -4.43 0.59
CA LEU A 242 -17.35 -3.48 -0.31
C LEU A 242 -18.87 -3.71 -0.41
N SER A 243 -19.33 -4.94 -0.20
CA SER A 243 -20.75 -5.29 -0.20
C SER A 243 -21.50 -4.78 1.04
N THR A 244 -20.78 -4.37 2.09
CA THR A 244 -21.36 -3.79 3.31
C THR A 244 -21.52 -2.27 3.26
N LEU A 245 -20.98 -1.62 2.22
CA LEU A 245 -21.01 -0.18 1.99
C LEU A 245 -22.16 0.22 1.05
#